data_d71aa7c84b4b97c2f95e1e703cd66055
#
_entry.id   d71aa7c84b4b97c2f95e1e703cd66055
#
_cell.length_a   1.000
_cell.length_b   1.000
_cell.length_c   1.000
_cell.angle_alpha   90.00
_cell.angle_beta   90.00
_cell.angle_gamma   90.00
#
_symmetry.space_group_name_H-M   'P 1'
#
loop_
_entity.id
_entity.type
_entity.pdbx_description
1 polymer ?
#
loop_
_entity_poly.entity_id
_entity_poly.type
_entity_poly.pdbx_seq_one_letter_code
_entity_poly.pdbx_strand_id
1 'polypeptide(L)'
;MLFRSGQYAEAQQEIDRQAQLTILKEGCEYASSLGLRVNAGHGLTYWNVYAVACLPNMEELNIGHTIISRAVLVGLERAVREMKLAMGGQL
;
A
#
# COMPACT_ATOMS: atom_id res chain seq x y z
N MET A 1 -13.89 1.73 0.85
CA MET A 1 -13.56 1.39 -0.56
C MET A 1 -12.13 0.89 -0.64
N LEU A 2 -11.93 -0.18 -1.38
CA LEU A 2 -10.60 -0.76 -1.60
C LEU A 2 -10.10 -0.40 -3.00
N PHE A 3 -8.95 0.29 -3.07
CA PHE A 3 -8.26 0.51 -4.32
C PHE A 3 -7.22 -0.59 -4.55
N ARG A 4 -7.18 -1.12 -5.76
CA ARG A 4 -6.18 -2.11 -6.12
C ARG A 4 -4.90 -1.41 -6.53
N SER A 5 -3.83 -1.71 -5.81
CA SER A 5 -2.52 -1.14 -6.08
C SER A 5 -1.63 -2.01 -6.96
N GLY A 6 -2.22 -3.04 -7.62
CA GLY A 6 -1.45 -3.97 -8.43
C GLY A 6 -0.70 -3.33 -9.58
N GLN A 7 -1.34 -2.42 -10.31
CA GLN A 7 -0.67 -1.74 -11.42
C GLN A 7 0.48 -0.88 -10.96
N TYR A 8 0.34 -0.19 -9.82
CA TYR A 8 1.43 0.53 -9.19
C TYR A 8 2.56 -0.43 -8.79
N ALA A 9 2.20 -1.54 -8.12
CA ALA A 9 3.18 -2.50 -7.63
C ALA A 9 3.94 -3.20 -8.77
N GLU A 10 3.27 -3.40 -9.91
CA GLU A 10 3.86 -4.06 -11.09
C GLU A 10 4.62 -3.12 -11.99
N ALA A 11 4.53 -1.80 -11.77
CA ALA A 11 5.23 -0.83 -12.60
C ALA A 11 6.74 -0.99 -12.42
N GLN A 12 7.45 -1.19 -13.53
CA GLN A 12 8.89 -1.46 -13.51
C GLN A 12 9.72 -0.20 -13.71
N GLN A 13 9.14 0.82 -14.34
CA GLN A 13 9.81 2.09 -14.56
C GLN A 13 9.28 3.14 -13.61
N GLU A 14 10.16 4.04 -13.17
CA GLU A 14 9.78 5.08 -12.22
C GLU A 14 8.67 5.99 -12.74
N ILE A 15 8.70 6.31 -14.05
CA ILE A 15 7.69 7.18 -14.64
C ILE A 15 6.30 6.52 -14.61
N ASP A 16 6.23 5.21 -14.85
CA ASP A 16 4.97 4.46 -14.78
C ASP A 16 4.50 4.34 -13.34
N ARG A 17 5.43 4.15 -12.40
CA ARG A 17 5.11 4.08 -10.98
C ARG A 17 4.51 5.39 -10.50
N GLN A 18 5.09 6.52 -10.89
CA GLN A 18 4.58 7.83 -10.51
C GLN A 18 3.20 8.10 -11.12
N ALA A 19 2.98 7.69 -12.36
CA ALA A 19 1.68 7.82 -13.00
C ALA A 19 0.61 7.02 -12.25
N GLN A 20 0.91 5.78 -11.88
CA GLN A 20 -0.02 4.94 -11.13
C GLN A 20 -0.27 5.48 -9.72
N LEU A 21 0.77 6.02 -9.09
CA LEU A 21 0.63 6.63 -7.76
C LEU A 21 -0.27 7.86 -7.80
N THR A 22 -0.17 8.67 -8.86
CA THR A 22 -1.03 9.83 -9.06
C THR A 22 -2.50 9.40 -9.22
N ILE A 23 -2.77 8.33 -9.97
CA ILE A 23 -4.11 7.77 -10.13
C ILE A 23 -4.66 7.33 -8.78
N LEU A 24 -3.86 6.65 -7.97
CA LEU A 24 -4.26 6.22 -6.63
C LEU A 24 -4.57 7.43 -5.73
N LYS A 25 -3.74 8.46 -5.80
CA LYS A 25 -3.94 9.67 -5.01
C LYS A 25 -5.26 10.37 -5.37
N GLU A 26 -5.54 10.52 -6.65
CA GLU A 26 -6.79 11.12 -7.12
C GLU A 26 -8.00 10.30 -6.69
N GLY A 27 -7.89 8.97 -6.76
CA GLY A 27 -8.93 8.07 -6.29
C GLY A 27 -9.18 8.21 -4.79
N CYS A 28 -8.12 8.32 -4.00
CA CYS A 28 -8.24 8.51 -2.55
C CYS A 28 -8.95 9.81 -2.21
N GLU A 29 -8.57 10.89 -2.87
CA GLU A 29 -9.19 12.19 -2.64
C GLU A 29 -10.67 12.18 -3.02
N TYR A 30 -11.00 11.58 -4.15
CA TYR A 30 -12.39 11.47 -4.61
C TYR A 30 -13.23 10.63 -3.65
N ALA A 31 -12.75 9.46 -3.27
CA ALA A 31 -13.48 8.58 -2.34
C ALA A 31 -13.70 9.26 -0.98
N SER A 32 -12.68 9.96 -0.49
CA SER A 32 -12.78 10.68 0.78
C SER A 32 -13.81 11.81 0.69
N SER A 33 -13.88 12.51 -0.45
CA SER A 33 -14.87 13.57 -0.66
C SER A 33 -16.30 13.04 -0.63
N LEU A 34 -16.49 11.75 -0.92
CA LEU A 34 -17.80 11.08 -0.85
C LEU A 34 -18.10 10.51 0.54
N GLY A 35 -17.22 10.75 1.52
CA GLY A 35 -17.40 10.22 2.88
C GLY A 35 -17.04 8.75 3.02
N LEU A 36 -16.36 8.17 2.04
CA LEU A 36 -15.94 6.77 2.09
C LEU A 36 -14.58 6.63 2.79
N ARG A 37 -14.40 5.53 3.52
CA ARG A 37 -13.10 5.17 4.06
C ARG A 37 -12.22 4.64 2.93
N VAL A 38 -10.95 5.00 2.96
CA VAL A 38 -10.01 4.66 1.89
C VAL A 38 -9.08 3.55 2.34
N ASN A 39 -9.14 2.43 1.63
CA ASN A 39 -8.29 1.27 1.86
C ASN A 39 -7.59 0.94 0.55
N ALA A 40 -6.40 0.35 0.62
CA ALA A 40 -5.70 -0.11 -0.57
C ALA A 40 -5.10 -1.49 -0.33
N GLY A 41 -4.80 -2.19 -1.39
CA GLY A 41 -4.21 -3.53 -1.29
C GLY A 41 -3.81 -4.08 -2.64
N HIS A 42 -3.26 -5.29 -2.62
CA HIS A 42 -2.76 -6.04 -3.75
C HIS A 42 -1.38 -5.60 -4.23
N GLY A 43 -0.45 -6.51 -4.17
CA GLY A 43 0.91 -6.31 -4.71
C GLY A 43 1.83 -5.43 -3.88
N LEU A 44 1.41 -5.02 -2.68
CA LEU A 44 2.25 -4.19 -1.83
C LEU A 44 3.37 -5.00 -1.18
N THR A 45 4.57 -4.43 -1.16
CA THR A 45 5.77 -5.04 -0.60
C THR A 45 6.44 -4.08 0.38
N TYR A 46 7.49 -4.57 1.07
CA TYR A 46 8.29 -3.72 1.96
C TYR A 46 8.94 -2.55 1.22
N TRP A 47 9.13 -2.67 -0.10
CA TRP A 47 9.82 -1.66 -0.91
C TRP A 47 8.88 -0.58 -1.46
N ASN A 48 7.61 -0.91 -1.71
CA ASN A 48 6.68 0.00 -2.38
C ASN A 48 5.55 0.50 -1.49
N VAL A 49 5.41 -0.04 -0.28
CA VAL A 49 4.26 0.25 0.59
C VAL A 49 4.24 1.68 1.12
N TYR A 50 5.41 2.26 1.36
CA TYR A 50 5.49 3.57 2.03
C TYR A 50 4.77 4.66 1.25
N ALA A 51 4.99 4.72 -0.06
CA ALA A 51 4.35 5.73 -0.90
C ALA A 51 2.82 5.63 -0.86
N VAL A 52 2.29 4.41 -0.82
CA VAL A 52 0.85 4.18 -0.74
C VAL A 52 0.33 4.53 0.66
N ALA A 53 1.08 4.18 1.70
CA ALA A 53 0.70 4.51 3.08
C ALA A 53 0.64 6.03 3.31
N CYS A 54 1.43 6.80 2.57
CA CYS A 54 1.47 8.25 2.67
C CYS A 54 0.39 8.96 1.87
N LEU A 55 -0.42 8.25 1.09
CA LEU A 55 -1.49 8.88 0.31
C LEU A 55 -2.53 9.52 1.23
N PRO A 56 -3.14 10.66 0.79
CA PRO A 56 -4.08 11.38 1.63
C PRO A 56 -5.28 10.51 2.01
N ASN A 57 -5.67 10.58 3.29
CA ASN A 57 -6.83 9.89 3.85
C ASN A 57 -6.77 8.36 3.79
N MET A 58 -5.60 7.79 3.56
CA MET A 58 -5.43 6.33 3.59
C MET A 58 -5.61 5.82 5.02
N GLU A 59 -6.56 4.92 5.24
CA GLU A 59 -6.87 4.39 6.57
C GLU A 59 -6.38 2.96 6.80
N GLU A 60 -6.38 2.13 5.77
CA GLU A 60 -6.06 0.72 5.92
C GLU A 60 -5.38 0.17 4.68
N LEU A 61 -4.37 -0.68 4.91
CA LEU A 61 -3.72 -1.43 3.84
C LEU A 61 -3.97 -2.92 4.04
N ASN A 62 -4.38 -3.60 2.97
CA ASN A 62 -4.63 -5.04 2.99
C ASN A 62 -3.45 -5.73 2.36
N ILE A 63 -2.55 -6.25 3.19
CA ILE A 63 -1.29 -6.86 2.76
C ILE A 63 -1.21 -8.27 3.33
N GLY A 64 -1.18 -9.26 2.45
CA GLY A 64 -1.11 -10.66 2.89
C GLY A 64 0.07 -11.39 2.32
N HIS A 65 0.18 -11.47 1.00
CA HIS A 65 1.17 -12.30 0.32
C HIS A 65 2.61 -11.99 0.76
N THR A 66 2.98 -10.73 0.76
CA THR A 66 4.34 -10.31 1.12
C THR A 66 4.66 -10.62 2.59
N ILE A 67 3.72 -10.39 3.48
CA ILE A 67 3.90 -10.66 4.91
C ILE A 67 4.07 -12.17 5.14
N ILE A 68 3.23 -12.99 4.52
CA ILE A 68 3.30 -14.44 4.67
C ILE A 68 4.61 -14.98 4.09
N SER A 69 5.03 -14.50 2.92
CA SER A 69 6.30 -14.90 2.32
C SER A 69 7.48 -14.59 3.24
N ARG A 70 7.49 -13.39 3.84
CA ARG A 70 8.54 -13.00 4.78
C ARG A 70 8.47 -13.83 6.06
N ALA A 71 7.26 -14.15 6.52
CA ALA A 71 7.04 -14.90 7.75
C ALA A 71 7.65 -16.32 7.67
N VAL A 72 7.71 -16.90 6.50
CA VAL A 72 8.36 -18.21 6.30
C VAL A 72 9.82 -18.17 6.75
N LEU A 73 10.49 -17.03 6.58
CA LEU A 73 11.90 -16.86 6.92
C LEU A 73 12.12 -16.36 8.34
N VAL A 74 11.28 -15.44 8.84
CA VAL A 74 11.55 -14.71 10.08
C VAL A 74 10.45 -14.84 11.13
N GLY A 75 9.35 -15.51 10.83
CA GLY A 75 8.18 -15.61 11.71
C GLY A 75 7.19 -14.49 11.49
N LEU A 76 5.92 -14.75 11.83
CA LEU A 76 4.82 -13.83 11.54
C LEU A 76 4.95 -12.51 12.31
N GLU A 77 5.29 -12.57 13.59
CA GLU A 77 5.42 -11.36 14.41
C GLU A 77 6.44 -10.39 13.83
N ARG A 78 7.61 -10.88 13.48
CA ARG A 78 8.67 -10.04 12.89
C ARG A 78 8.26 -9.52 11.52
N ALA A 79 7.63 -10.36 10.69
CA ALA A 79 7.17 -9.97 9.36
C ALA A 79 6.17 -8.81 9.44
N VAL A 80 5.22 -8.87 10.35
CA VAL A 80 4.23 -7.81 10.57
C VAL A 80 4.91 -6.54 11.09
N ARG A 81 5.81 -6.69 12.05
CA ARG A 81 6.54 -5.54 12.61
C ARG A 81 7.36 -4.83 11.56
N GLU A 82 8.05 -5.59 10.72
CA GLU A 82 8.83 -5.00 9.61
C GLU A 82 7.93 -4.28 8.62
N MET A 83 6.75 -4.82 8.34
CA MET A 83 5.81 -4.15 7.44
C MET A 83 5.30 -2.84 8.03
N LYS A 84 4.99 -2.81 9.32
CA LYS A 84 4.57 -1.57 9.99
C LYS A 84 5.68 -0.52 9.94
N LEU A 85 6.93 -0.92 10.09
CA LEU A 85 8.07 -0.01 9.96
C LEU A 85 8.20 0.50 8.52
N ALA A 86 8.00 -0.38 7.54
CA ALA A 86 8.06 0.00 6.12
C ALA A 86 7.00 1.03 5.76
N MET A 87 5.85 0.97 6.42
CA MET A 87 4.78 1.96 6.26
C MET A 87 5.11 3.31 6.89
N GLY A 88 6.22 3.40 7.62
CA GLY A 88 6.65 4.63 8.27
C GLY A 88 5.76 5.06 9.43
N GLY A 89 4.98 4.14 10.00
CA GLY A 89 4.06 4.46 11.09
C GLY A 89 2.86 5.28 10.64
N GLN A 90 2.53 5.28 9.35
CA GLN A 90 1.44 6.11 8.82
C GLN A 90 0.05 5.58 9.18
N LEU A 91 -0.08 4.28 9.40
CA LEU A 91 -1.39 3.68 9.64
C LEU A 91 -1.47 2.93 10.97
#